data_88a08f640b1da9f3674fef2d0c8e27f4
#
_entry.id   88a08f640b1da9f3674fef2d0c8e27f4
#
_cell.length_a   1.000
_cell.length_b   1.000
_cell.length_c   1.000
_cell.angle_alpha   90.00
_cell.angle_beta   90.00
_cell.angle_gamma   90.00
#
_symmetry.space_group_name_H-M   'P 1'
#
loop_
_entity.id
_entity.type
_entity.pdbx_description
1 polymer ?
#
loop_
_entity_poly.entity_id
_entity_poly.type
_entity_poly.pdbx_seq_one_letter_code
_entity_poly.pdbx_strand_id
1 'polypeptide(L)'
;MNSRERVMTAANHREPDRVPVDMVLTIDVYRDMKKVLNLEHLPDTPRMGRWTEVQMPIEMINKLGIDMYYVSPRSGVSSHSKSFDDGSFVDEWGCYWKKTAPPPPPPPPPPPPPPPPP
;
A
#
# COMPACT_ATOMS: atom_id res chain seq x y z
N MET A 1 -25.62 -2.48 5.40
CA MET A 1 -25.06 -3.20 4.23
C MET A 1 -23.67 -3.71 4.62
N ASN A 2 -23.32 -4.95 4.34
CA ASN A 2 -21.96 -5.45 4.56
C ASN A 2 -21.01 -5.02 3.43
N SER A 3 -19.68 -5.21 3.61
CA SER A 3 -18.69 -4.76 2.61
C SER A 3 -18.91 -5.35 1.22
N ARG A 4 -19.22 -6.65 1.13
CA ARG A 4 -19.49 -7.30 -0.16
C ARG A 4 -20.73 -6.72 -0.84
N GLU A 5 -21.82 -6.58 -0.10
CA GLU A 5 -23.06 -6.00 -0.62
C GLU A 5 -22.83 -4.58 -1.13
N ARG A 6 -22.08 -3.79 -0.37
CA ARG A 6 -21.74 -2.40 -0.71
C ARG A 6 -20.94 -2.31 -2.01
N VAL A 7 -19.87 -3.10 -2.12
CA VAL A 7 -19.03 -3.15 -3.33
C VAL A 7 -19.85 -3.62 -4.53
N MET A 8 -20.64 -4.69 -4.39
CA MET A 8 -21.46 -5.22 -5.47
C MET A 8 -22.58 -4.26 -5.88
N THR A 9 -23.16 -3.52 -4.95
CA THR A 9 -24.16 -2.48 -5.25
C THR A 9 -23.54 -1.37 -6.07
N ALA A 10 -22.39 -0.86 -5.68
CA ALA A 10 -21.66 0.16 -6.43
C ALA A 10 -21.23 -0.34 -7.83
N ALA A 11 -20.70 -1.57 -7.91
CA ALA A 11 -20.27 -2.18 -9.17
C ALA A 11 -21.45 -2.38 -10.17
N ASN A 12 -22.66 -2.53 -9.65
CA ASN A 12 -23.89 -2.60 -10.46
C ASN A 12 -24.53 -1.21 -10.70
N HIS A 13 -23.76 -0.13 -10.55
CA HIS A 13 -24.23 1.25 -10.75
C HIS A 13 -25.46 1.63 -9.92
N ARG A 14 -25.56 1.07 -8.69
CA ARG A 14 -26.60 1.42 -7.71
C ARG A 14 -25.95 2.14 -6.53
N GLU A 15 -26.70 2.99 -5.88
CA GLU A 15 -26.25 3.74 -4.71
C GLU A 15 -26.17 2.80 -3.48
N PRO A 16 -24.97 2.57 -2.88
CA PRO A 16 -24.82 1.85 -1.63
C PRO A 16 -25.10 2.77 -0.42
N ASP A 17 -25.09 2.21 0.79
CA ASP A 17 -25.26 2.96 2.05
C ASP A 17 -24.12 3.98 2.31
N ARG A 18 -22.96 3.78 1.75
CA ARG A 18 -21.82 4.69 1.64
C ARG A 18 -20.90 4.28 0.50
N VAL A 19 -20.01 5.14 0.07
CA VAL A 19 -18.99 4.80 -0.92
C VAL A 19 -18.11 3.66 -0.39
N PRO A 20 -17.88 2.58 -1.18
CA PRO A 20 -16.91 1.56 -0.82
C PRO A 20 -15.51 2.14 -0.67
N VAL A 21 -14.81 1.76 0.40
CA VAL A 21 -13.46 2.24 0.69
C VAL A 21 -12.45 1.16 0.41
N ASP A 22 -11.45 1.52 -0.37
CA ASP A 22 -10.20 0.78 -0.54
C ASP A 22 -9.04 1.64 -0.08
N MET A 23 -8.00 1.03 0.50
CA MET A 23 -6.85 1.75 1.02
C MET A 23 -5.59 0.91 0.93
N VAL A 24 -4.52 1.55 0.50
CA VAL A 24 -3.16 1.02 0.53
C VAL A 24 -2.33 1.90 1.46
N LEU A 25 -1.60 1.29 2.37
CA LEU A 25 -0.72 2.00 3.30
C LEU A 25 0.75 1.70 2.99
N THR A 26 1.58 2.73 3.06
CA THR A 26 3.03 2.54 3.14
C THR A 26 3.41 2.02 4.52
N ILE A 27 4.57 1.39 4.63
CA ILE A 27 5.04 0.77 5.89
C ILE A 27 5.12 1.79 7.03
N ASP A 28 5.53 3.02 6.75
CA ASP A 28 5.67 4.06 7.77
C ASP A 28 4.31 4.52 8.29
N VAL A 29 3.37 4.82 7.39
CA VAL A 29 2.00 5.19 7.75
C VAL A 29 1.31 4.05 8.51
N TYR A 30 1.51 2.81 8.07
CA TYR A 30 0.95 1.64 8.74
C TYR A 30 1.45 1.51 10.19
N ARG A 31 2.75 1.73 10.42
CA ARG A 31 3.33 1.70 11.77
C ARG A 31 2.77 2.78 12.68
N ASP A 32 2.57 3.97 12.16
CA ASP A 32 1.95 5.06 12.93
C ASP A 32 0.47 4.78 13.21
N MET A 33 -0.27 4.27 12.24
CA MET A 33 -1.65 3.84 12.43
C MET A 33 -1.79 2.72 13.47
N LYS A 34 -0.85 1.76 13.53
CA LYS A 34 -0.84 0.72 14.59
C LYS A 34 -0.81 1.35 15.99
N LYS A 35 0.04 2.35 16.21
CA LYS A 35 0.14 3.05 17.50
C LYS A 35 -1.18 3.75 17.85
N VAL A 36 -1.74 4.51 16.90
CA VAL A 36 -2.99 5.26 17.12
C VAL A 36 -4.18 4.35 17.41
N LEU A 37 -4.23 3.20 16.76
CA LEU A 37 -5.33 2.24 16.87
C LEU A 37 -5.12 1.16 17.95
N ASN A 38 -3.99 1.18 18.68
CA ASN A 38 -3.58 0.16 19.64
C ASN A 38 -3.50 -1.24 19.01
N LEU A 39 -2.87 -1.33 17.84
CA LEU A 39 -2.70 -2.55 17.04
C LEU A 39 -1.22 -2.93 16.86
N GLU A 40 -0.36 -2.57 17.81
CA GLU A 40 1.10 -2.78 17.73
C GLU A 40 1.50 -4.25 17.67
N HIS A 41 0.62 -5.16 18.10
CA HIS A 41 0.81 -6.60 18.01
C HIS A 41 0.76 -7.14 16.57
N LEU A 42 0.23 -6.38 15.61
CA LEU A 42 0.13 -6.81 14.22
C LEU A 42 1.50 -6.81 13.53
N PRO A 43 1.80 -7.82 12.70
CA PRO A 43 3.07 -7.91 11.99
C PRO A 43 3.21 -6.84 10.90
N ASP A 44 4.45 -6.44 10.63
CA ASP A 44 4.81 -5.63 9.48
C ASP A 44 5.05 -6.55 8.27
N THR A 45 4.02 -6.87 7.53
CA THR A 45 4.11 -7.75 6.37
C THR A 45 4.18 -6.94 5.09
N PRO A 46 5.33 -6.86 4.41
CA PRO A 46 5.43 -6.19 3.12
C PRO A 46 4.50 -6.83 2.09
N ARG A 47 3.87 -6.00 1.28
CA ARG A 47 3.07 -6.48 0.15
C ARG A 47 4.00 -6.97 -0.95
N MET A 48 3.72 -8.16 -1.47
CA MET A 48 4.51 -8.78 -2.52
C MET A 48 4.61 -7.88 -3.75
N GLY A 49 5.85 -7.67 -4.23
CA GLY A 49 6.13 -6.82 -5.40
C GLY A 49 6.06 -5.31 -5.15
N ARG A 50 5.74 -4.87 -3.92
CA ARG A 50 5.67 -3.46 -3.54
C ARG A 50 6.25 -3.23 -2.14
N TRP A 51 7.53 -3.00 -2.08
CA TRP A 51 8.34 -2.97 -0.86
C TRP A 51 7.97 -1.89 0.15
N THR A 52 7.33 -0.83 -0.32
CA THR A 52 6.88 0.28 0.53
C THR A 52 5.45 0.10 1.01
N GLU A 53 4.70 -0.87 0.47
CA GLU A 53 3.32 -1.12 0.81
C GLU A 53 3.17 -2.31 1.76
N VAL A 54 2.16 -2.27 2.60
CA VAL A 54 1.87 -3.33 3.56
C VAL A 54 0.67 -4.14 3.12
N GLN A 55 0.76 -5.47 3.27
CA GLN A 55 -0.41 -6.33 3.24
C GLN A 55 -1.15 -6.15 4.56
N MET A 56 -2.18 -5.32 4.57
CA MET A 56 -2.93 -5.03 5.80
C MET A 56 -3.62 -6.27 6.36
N PRO A 57 -3.44 -6.59 7.65
CA PRO A 57 -4.19 -7.63 8.33
C PRO A 57 -5.68 -7.30 8.41
N ILE A 58 -6.51 -8.34 8.42
CA ILE A 58 -7.99 -8.19 8.45
C ILE A 58 -8.47 -7.37 9.66
N GLU A 59 -7.76 -7.42 10.78
CA GLU A 59 -8.08 -6.65 11.97
C GLU A 59 -7.95 -5.14 11.72
N MET A 60 -6.87 -4.71 11.06
CA MET A 60 -6.68 -3.30 10.66
C MET A 60 -7.76 -2.88 9.66
N ILE A 61 -8.05 -3.71 8.67
CA ILE A 61 -9.09 -3.47 7.66
C ILE A 61 -10.44 -3.24 8.32
N ASN A 62 -10.83 -4.10 9.25
CA ASN A 62 -12.08 -3.98 9.99
C ASN A 62 -12.13 -2.72 10.86
N LYS A 63 -11.01 -2.40 11.54
CA LYS A 63 -10.91 -1.22 12.40
C LYS A 63 -11.06 0.08 11.62
N LEU A 64 -10.54 0.12 10.40
CA LEU A 64 -10.62 1.28 9.50
C LEU A 64 -11.90 1.30 8.65
N GLY A 65 -12.73 0.26 8.70
CA GLY A 65 -13.94 0.17 7.90
C GLY A 65 -13.69 0.05 6.40
N ILE A 66 -12.56 -0.56 6.02
CA ILE A 66 -12.20 -0.81 4.62
C ILE A 66 -13.03 -1.97 4.07
N ASP A 67 -13.51 -1.84 2.84
CA ASP A 67 -14.43 -2.80 2.24
C ASP A 67 -13.73 -3.84 1.35
N MET A 68 -12.47 -3.63 1.00
CA MET A 68 -11.72 -4.49 0.10
C MET A 68 -10.51 -5.11 0.78
N TYR A 69 -10.17 -6.33 0.37
CA TYR A 69 -8.99 -7.06 0.83
C TYR A 69 -8.20 -7.56 -0.38
N TYR A 70 -6.90 -7.27 -0.38
CA TYR A 70 -6.03 -7.73 -1.44
C TYR A 70 -5.59 -9.17 -1.22
N VAL A 71 -5.84 -10.00 -2.19
CA VAL A 71 -5.35 -11.38 -2.24
C VAL A 71 -4.16 -11.43 -3.20
N SER A 72 -3.00 -11.81 -2.68
CA SER A 72 -1.82 -12.06 -3.49
C SER A 72 -1.62 -13.57 -3.68
N PRO A 73 -1.15 -14.03 -4.84
CA PRO A 73 -0.73 -15.41 -4.99
C PRO A 73 0.38 -15.71 -3.97
N ARG A 74 0.42 -16.92 -3.43
CA ARG A 74 1.57 -17.35 -2.64
C ARG A 74 2.81 -17.27 -3.51
N SER A 75 3.87 -16.62 -3.01
CA SER A 75 5.19 -16.82 -3.60
C SER A 75 5.51 -18.32 -3.54
N GLY A 76 5.53 -18.96 -4.69
CA GLY A 76 6.16 -20.27 -4.77
C GLY A 76 7.62 -20.09 -4.35
N VAL A 77 8.17 -21.03 -3.58
CA VAL A 77 9.62 -21.14 -3.44
C VAL A 77 10.15 -21.53 -4.83
N SER A 78 10.35 -20.53 -5.68
CA SER A 78 10.88 -20.73 -7.01
C SER A 78 12.38 -20.92 -6.88
N SER A 79 12.91 -21.93 -7.57
CA SER A 79 14.35 -22.13 -7.74
C SER A 79 15.07 -20.93 -8.40
N HIS A 80 14.32 -19.94 -8.87
CA HIS A 80 14.81 -18.75 -9.56
C HIS A 80 15.04 -17.55 -8.64
N SER A 81 14.40 -17.49 -7.46
CA SER A 81 14.61 -16.35 -6.56
C SER A 81 16.01 -16.41 -5.94
N LYS A 82 16.77 -15.33 -6.13
CA LYS A 82 18.14 -15.15 -5.61
C LYS A 82 18.29 -13.74 -5.09
N SER A 83 18.97 -13.58 -3.96
CA SER A 83 19.37 -12.27 -3.42
C SER A 83 20.88 -12.13 -3.51
N PHE A 84 21.37 -10.92 -3.76
CA PHE A 84 22.79 -10.59 -3.88
C PHE A 84 23.21 -9.59 -2.78
N ASP A 85 24.50 -9.57 -2.47
CA ASP A 85 25.07 -8.74 -1.40
C ASP A 85 24.93 -7.23 -1.65
N ASP A 86 24.82 -6.82 -2.92
CA ASP A 86 24.60 -5.44 -3.32
C ASP A 86 23.13 -4.97 -3.14
N GLY A 87 22.27 -5.84 -2.60
CA GLY A 87 20.84 -5.58 -2.41
C GLY A 87 20.00 -5.74 -3.67
N SER A 88 20.59 -6.20 -4.78
CA SER A 88 19.84 -6.65 -5.94
C SER A 88 19.29 -8.07 -5.72
N PHE A 89 18.28 -8.43 -6.49
CA PHE A 89 17.68 -9.77 -6.38
C PHE A 89 17.00 -10.18 -7.69
N VAL A 90 16.77 -11.47 -7.83
CA VAL A 90 15.93 -12.06 -8.88
C VAL A 90 14.65 -12.55 -8.21
N ASP A 91 13.50 -12.18 -8.75
CA ASP A 91 12.19 -12.62 -8.25
C ASP A 91 11.83 -14.05 -8.73
N GLU A 92 10.67 -14.52 -8.30
CA GLU A 92 10.15 -15.85 -8.67
C GLU A 92 9.86 -16.01 -10.17
N TRP A 93 9.77 -14.89 -10.89
CA TRP A 93 9.54 -14.86 -12.33
C TRP A 93 10.84 -14.80 -13.14
N GLY A 94 12.00 -14.75 -12.45
CA GLY A 94 13.32 -14.61 -13.08
C GLY A 94 13.67 -13.17 -13.46
N CYS A 95 12.90 -12.18 -13.01
CA CYS A 95 13.20 -10.77 -13.26
C CYS A 95 14.31 -10.28 -12.31
N TYR A 96 15.30 -9.61 -12.86
CA TYR A 96 16.40 -9.02 -12.10
C TYR A 96 16.05 -7.60 -11.65
N TRP A 97 16.12 -7.36 -10.35
CA TRP A 97 15.85 -6.08 -9.71
C TRP A 97 17.13 -5.50 -9.12
N LYS A 98 17.44 -4.27 -9.48
CA LYS A 98 18.61 -3.56 -8.97
C LYS A 98 18.15 -2.39 -8.09
N LYS A 99 18.75 -2.26 -6.90
CA LYS A 99 18.53 -1.10 -6.04
C LYS A 99 19.17 0.12 -6.70
N THR A 100 18.36 1.10 -7.06
CA THR A 100 18.83 2.40 -7.56
C THR A 100 18.97 3.39 -6.41
N ALA A 101 19.81 4.41 -6.59
CA ALA A 101 19.83 5.54 -5.67
C ALA A 101 18.43 6.20 -5.60
N PRO A 102 18.04 6.74 -4.44
CA PRO A 102 16.79 7.49 -4.34
C PRO A 102 16.77 8.63 -5.36
N PRO A 103 15.62 8.96 -5.94
CA PRO A 103 15.53 10.09 -6.85
C PRO A 103 15.98 11.38 -6.13
N PRO A 104 16.56 12.34 -6.85
CA PRO A 104 16.91 13.63 -6.26
C PRO A 104 15.65 14.28 -5.66
N PRO A 105 15.79 15.07 -4.60
CA PRO A 105 14.67 15.77 -4.01
C PRO A 105 13.97 16.63 -5.09
N PRO A 106 12.67 16.80 -5.02
CA PRO A 106 11.95 17.67 -5.96
C PRO A 106 12.51 19.10 -5.87
N PRO A 107 12.52 19.85 -6.98
CA PRO A 107 12.93 21.24 -6.96
C PRO A 107 12.05 22.02 -5.95
N PRO A 108 12.61 23.08 -5.32
CA PRO A 108 11.82 23.90 -4.41
C PRO A 108 10.61 24.50 -5.15
N PRO A 109 9.49 24.71 -4.48
CA PRO A 109 8.32 25.33 -5.08
C PRO A 109 8.69 26.72 -5.63
N PRO A 110 8.07 27.16 -6.73
CA PRO A 110 8.30 28.49 -7.26
C PRO A 110 7.92 29.55 -6.19
N PRO A 111 8.61 30.69 -6.17
CA PRO A 111 8.27 31.76 -5.23
C PRO A 111 6.81 32.20 -5.46
N PRO A 112 6.13 32.66 -4.41
CA PRO A 112 4.77 33.17 -4.53
C PRO A 112 4.71 34.34 -5.50
N PRO A 113 3.63 34.52 -6.24
CA PRO A 113 3.48 35.63 -7.15
C PRO A 113 3.56 36.96 -6.36
N PRO A 114 4.10 38.05 -6.96
CA PRO A 114 4.15 39.34 -6.32
C PRO A 114 2.74 39.82 -5.95
N PRO A 115 2.58 40.59 -4.86
CA PRO A 115 1.29 41.14 -4.50
C PRO A 115 0.75 42.05 -5.62
N PRO A 116 -0.57 42.13 -5.77
CA PRO A 116 -1.17 43.02 -6.77
C PRO A 116 -0.75 44.48 -6.52
N PRO A 117 -0.59 45.29 -7.58
CA PRO A 117 -0.27 46.69 -7.42
C PRO A 117 -1.37 47.42 -6.64
N PRO A 118 -1.04 48.50 -5.88
CA PRO A 118 -1.98 49.27 -5.08
C PRO A 118 -3.08 49.94 -5.90
#